data_597835390ad51075aa5cd95762b8ee7e
#
_entry.id   597835390ad51075aa5cd95762b8ee7e
#
_cell.length_a   1.000
_cell.length_b   1.000
_cell.length_c   1.000
_cell.angle_alpha   90.00
_cell.angle_beta   90.00
_cell.angle_gamma   90.00
#
_symmetry.space_group_name_H-M   'P 1'
#
loop_
_entity.id
_entity.type
_entity.pdbx_description
1 polymer ?
#
loop_
_entity_poly.entity_id
_entity_poly.type
_entity_poly.pdbx_seq_one_letter_code
_entity_poly.pdbx_strand_id
1 'polypeptide(L)'
;ANNVKKKLMVMCGWSYNGNPEIGSLPDVEFSKIEKMNPANDQGLAFQNNYTLRINLKKLANASEDSQKESLQTAIKTNKQNISTALVVDYQNVLAARDAYHYAKANVDVQNGLFSQMQTKLRLGVASAYEMSAQEISKKQADVALAQAKISLFSAMENYQWDVNGLAKAE
;
A
#
# COMPACT_ATOMS: atom_id res chain seq x y z
N ALA A 1 -18.71 4.38 6.68
CA ALA A 1 -17.84 3.58 7.56
C ALA A 1 -18.51 2.26 8.01
N ASN A 2 -19.74 2.29 8.57
CA ASN A 2 -20.39 1.07 9.12
C ASN A 2 -20.58 -0.07 8.09
N ASN A 3 -20.96 0.23 6.85
CA ASN A 3 -21.19 -0.79 5.83
C ASN A 3 -19.89 -1.51 5.42
N VAL A 4 -18.77 -0.78 5.36
CA VAL A 4 -17.46 -1.36 5.04
C VAL A 4 -16.99 -2.26 6.18
N LYS A 5 -17.16 -1.83 7.44
CA LYS A 5 -16.85 -2.63 8.63
C LYS A 5 -17.65 -3.94 8.63
N LYS A 6 -18.98 -3.88 8.40
CA LYS A 6 -19.84 -5.07 8.34
C LYS A 6 -19.44 -6.02 7.20
N LYS A 7 -19.11 -5.48 6.02
CA LYS A 7 -18.64 -6.29 4.89
C LYS A 7 -17.33 -7.02 5.24
N LEU A 8 -16.38 -6.33 5.86
CA LEU A 8 -15.13 -6.93 6.30
C LEU A 8 -15.36 -8.04 7.33
N MET A 9 -16.26 -7.82 8.30
CA MET A 9 -16.60 -8.83 9.31
C MET A 9 -17.15 -10.11 8.68
N VAL A 10 -18.05 -9.98 7.70
CA VAL A 10 -18.60 -11.14 6.96
C VAL A 10 -17.49 -11.85 6.18
N MET A 11 -16.60 -11.11 5.52
CA MET A 11 -15.47 -11.70 4.77
C MET A 11 -14.48 -12.44 5.68
N CYS A 12 -14.32 -11.99 6.93
CA CYS A 12 -13.48 -12.67 7.93
C CYS A 12 -14.19 -13.80 8.67
N GLY A 13 -15.46 -14.11 8.32
CA GLY A 13 -16.25 -15.13 9.03
C GLY A 13 -16.69 -14.73 10.43
N TRP A 14 -16.64 -13.45 10.76
CA TRP A 14 -17.07 -12.92 12.06
C TRP A 14 -18.59 -12.70 12.07
N SER A 15 -19.19 -12.69 13.28
CA SER A 15 -20.61 -12.41 13.43
C SER A 15 -20.98 -11.05 12.87
N TYR A 16 -22.04 -10.99 12.03
CA TYR A 16 -22.55 -9.75 11.44
C TYR A 16 -22.95 -8.70 12.51
N ASN A 17 -23.39 -9.13 13.68
CA ASN A 17 -23.77 -8.28 14.79
C ASN A 17 -22.61 -8.00 15.77
N GLY A 18 -21.42 -8.53 15.51
CA GLY A 18 -20.23 -8.24 16.29
C GLY A 18 -19.85 -6.76 16.17
N ASN A 19 -19.15 -6.25 17.15
CA ASN A 19 -18.57 -4.91 17.11
C ASN A 19 -17.09 -4.99 17.47
N PRO A 20 -16.24 -5.57 16.60
CA PRO A 20 -14.82 -5.65 16.89
C PRO A 20 -14.23 -4.25 16.96
N GLU A 21 -13.32 -4.04 17.88
CA GLU A 21 -12.54 -2.82 17.97
C GLU A 21 -11.50 -2.83 16.84
N ILE A 22 -11.46 -1.74 16.07
CA ILE A 22 -10.44 -1.54 15.04
C ILE A 22 -9.31 -0.78 15.71
N GLY A 23 -8.18 -1.45 15.89
CA GLY A 23 -6.97 -0.86 16.45
C GLY A 23 -6.38 0.26 15.58
N SER A 24 -5.42 0.98 16.12
CA SER A 24 -4.64 1.96 15.37
C SER A 24 -3.76 1.26 14.33
N LEU A 25 -3.48 1.95 13.22
CA LEU A 25 -2.47 1.50 12.27
C LEU A 25 -1.10 1.36 12.97
N PRO A 26 -0.40 0.24 12.77
CA PRO A 26 0.95 0.07 13.30
C PRO A 26 1.91 1.13 12.74
N ASP A 27 3.07 1.27 13.33
CA ASP A 27 4.09 2.15 12.79
C ASP A 27 4.73 1.56 11.53
N VAL A 28 5.16 2.46 10.63
CA VAL A 28 5.77 2.05 9.37
C VAL A 28 7.16 1.47 9.62
N GLU A 29 7.35 0.23 9.23
CA GLU A 29 8.65 -0.44 9.30
C GLU A 29 9.44 -0.19 8.02
N PHE A 30 10.19 0.92 7.95
CA PHE A 30 10.98 1.28 6.77
C PHE A 30 12.04 0.23 6.40
N SER A 31 12.54 -0.52 7.37
CA SER A 31 13.47 -1.63 7.13
C SER A 31 12.90 -2.73 6.22
N LYS A 32 11.59 -2.88 6.15
CA LYS A 32 10.94 -3.79 5.20
C LYS A 32 11.04 -3.26 3.77
N ILE A 33 10.89 -1.95 3.58
CA ILE A 33 11.00 -1.31 2.26
C ILE A 33 12.44 -1.43 1.73
N GLU A 34 13.43 -1.26 2.58
CA GLU A 34 14.86 -1.39 2.19
C GLU A 34 15.23 -2.82 1.76
N LYS A 35 14.51 -3.82 2.23
CA LYS A 35 14.71 -5.23 1.86
C LYS A 35 13.97 -5.64 0.58
N MET A 36 13.01 -4.85 0.12
CA MET A 36 12.26 -5.13 -1.11
C MET A 36 13.18 -5.02 -2.33
N ASN A 37 13.24 -6.08 -3.12
CA ASN A 37 14.03 -6.10 -4.34
C ASN A 37 13.31 -6.94 -5.42
N PRO A 38 12.66 -6.29 -6.41
CA PRO A 38 11.91 -7.01 -7.44
C PRO A 38 12.70 -8.09 -8.17
N ALA A 39 14.01 -7.87 -8.40
CA ALA A 39 14.84 -8.84 -9.09
C ALA A 39 15.08 -10.10 -8.24
N ASN A 40 15.27 -9.94 -6.94
CA ASN A 40 15.48 -11.07 -6.02
C ASN A 40 14.16 -11.78 -5.69
N ASP A 41 13.07 -11.02 -5.56
CA ASP A 41 11.75 -11.52 -5.14
C ASP A 41 11.00 -12.21 -6.28
N GLN A 42 11.37 -11.92 -7.54
CA GLN A 42 10.77 -12.48 -8.75
C GLN A 42 10.73 -14.02 -8.74
N GLY A 43 11.79 -14.65 -8.29
CA GLY A 43 11.87 -16.12 -8.22
C GLY A 43 10.82 -16.71 -7.29
N LEU A 44 10.60 -16.09 -6.15
CA LEU A 44 9.58 -16.49 -5.17
C LEU A 44 8.16 -16.24 -5.70
N ALA A 45 7.93 -15.09 -6.33
CA ALA A 45 6.66 -14.78 -6.97
C ALA A 45 6.27 -15.79 -8.05
N PHE A 46 7.22 -16.23 -8.87
CA PHE A 46 7.00 -17.29 -9.85
C PHE A 46 6.64 -18.63 -9.22
N GLN A 47 7.32 -19.01 -8.15
CA GLN A 47 7.05 -20.25 -7.44
C GLN A 47 5.68 -20.27 -6.79
N ASN A 48 5.24 -19.12 -6.26
CA ASN A 48 3.97 -18.99 -5.55
C ASN A 48 2.79 -18.79 -6.49
N ASN A 49 2.99 -18.24 -7.70
CA ASN A 49 1.89 -17.89 -8.59
C ASN A 49 1.11 -19.13 -9.09
N TYR A 50 -0.18 -19.16 -8.76
CA TYR A 50 -1.03 -20.31 -9.05
C TYR A 50 -1.22 -20.57 -10.55
N THR A 51 -1.48 -19.52 -11.34
CA THR A 51 -1.68 -19.60 -12.79
C THR A 51 -0.42 -20.13 -13.49
N LEU A 52 0.75 -19.59 -13.11
CA LEU A 52 2.02 -20.04 -13.66
C LEU A 52 2.31 -21.50 -13.32
N ARG A 53 2.03 -21.93 -12.09
CA ARG A 53 2.19 -23.34 -11.66
C ARG A 53 1.28 -24.27 -12.43
N ILE A 54 0.03 -23.87 -12.70
CA ILE A 54 -0.89 -24.68 -13.52
C ILE A 54 -0.36 -24.81 -14.95
N ASN A 55 0.07 -23.72 -15.58
CA ASN A 55 0.55 -23.74 -16.95
C ASN A 55 1.84 -24.58 -17.09
N LEU A 56 2.72 -24.55 -16.10
CA LEU A 56 3.90 -25.43 -16.06
C LEU A 56 3.52 -26.91 -15.95
N LYS A 57 2.52 -27.25 -15.12
CA LYS A 57 2.01 -28.64 -15.03
C LYS A 57 1.32 -29.09 -16.32
N LYS A 58 0.53 -28.21 -16.95
CA LYS A 58 -0.10 -28.50 -18.25
C LYS A 58 0.98 -28.74 -19.32
N LEU A 59 2.02 -27.92 -19.36
CA LEU A 59 3.12 -28.09 -20.30
C LEU A 59 3.85 -29.44 -20.13
N ALA A 60 4.08 -29.85 -18.88
CA ALA A 60 4.73 -31.13 -18.59
C ALA A 60 3.90 -32.34 -19.04
N ASN A 61 2.58 -32.22 -19.14
CA ASN A 61 1.65 -33.28 -19.55
C ASN A 61 1.15 -33.14 -20.99
N ALA A 62 1.58 -32.10 -21.74
CA ALA A 62 1.16 -31.88 -23.11
C ALA A 62 1.85 -32.88 -24.05
N SER A 63 1.08 -33.53 -24.92
CA SER A 63 1.59 -34.46 -25.95
C SER A 63 1.76 -33.79 -27.30
N GLU A 64 0.87 -32.85 -27.64
CA GLU A 64 0.86 -32.19 -28.96
C GLU A 64 1.79 -30.97 -28.99
N ASP A 65 2.53 -30.83 -30.07
CA ASP A 65 3.52 -29.74 -30.20
C ASP A 65 2.89 -28.35 -30.27
N SER A 66 1.74 -28.22 -30.93
CA SER A 66 0.96 -26.97 -30.96
C SER A 66 0.49 -26.53 -29.57
N GLN A 67 0.08 -27.49 -28.73
CA GLN A 67 -0.30 -27.22 -27.35
C GLN A 67 0.90 -26.82 -26.50
N LYS A 68 2.05 -27.47 -26.70
CA LYS A 68 3.30 -27.11 -26.01
C LYS A 68 3.73 -25.68 -26.34
N GLU A 69 3.70 -25.30 -27.61
CA GLU A 69 4.08 -23.96 -28.07
C GLU A 69 3.16 -22.87 -27.47
N SER A 70 1.85 -23.11 -27.47
CA SER A 70 0.88 -22.21 -26.86
C SER A 70 1.12 -22.05 -25.38
N LEU A 71 1.37 -23.14 -24.64
CA LEU A 71 1.66 -23.10 -23.21
C LEU A 71 3.00 -22.44 -22.89
N GLN A 72 4.03 -22.65 -23.71
CA GLN A 72 5.31 -21.96 -23.54
C GLN A 72 5.15 -20.44 -23.70
N THR A 73 4.37 -20.01 -24.69
CA THR A 73 4.05 -18.60 -24.91
C THR A 73 3.30 -18.02 -23.71
N ALA A 74 2.27 -18.71 -23.25
CA ALA A 74 1.51 -18.30 -22.06
C ALA A 74 2.39 -18.19 -20.81
N ILE A 75 3.27 -19.17 -20.57
CA ILE A 75 4.23 -19.17 -19.44
C ILE A 75 5.18 -17.97 -19.53
N LYS A 76 5.69 -17.69 -20.74
CA LYS A 76 6.57 -16.52 -20.96
C LYS A 76 5.85 -15.22 -20.66
N THR A 77 4.63 -15.05 -21.18
CA THR A 77 3.80 -13.86 -20.93
C THR A 77 3.47 -13.72 -19.45
N ASN A 78 3.05 -14.80 -18.79
CA ASN A 78 2.76 -14.77 -17.35
C ASN A 78 3.97 -14.34 -16.53
N LYS A 79 5.16 -14.85 -16.83
CA LYS A 79 6.40 -14.43 -16.17
C LYS A 79 6.68 -12.95 -16.39
N GLN A 80 6.50 -12.45 -17.61
CA GLN A 80 6.69 -11.03 -17.90
C GLN A 80 5.70 -10.16 -17.12
N ASN A 81 4.42 -10.53 -17.07
CA ASN A 81 3.39 -9.81 -16.35
C ASN A 81 3.69 -9.76 -14.84
N ILE A 82 4.04 -10.90 -14.24
CA ILE A 82 4.42 -10.97 -12.82
C ILE A 82 5.65 -10.09 -12.54
N SER A 83 6.67 -10.14 -13.38
CA SER A 83 7.87 -9.30 -13.22
C SER A 83 7.54 -7.81 -13.32
N THR A 84 6.69 -7.44 -14.27
CA THR A 84 6.24 -6.06 -14.45
C THR A 84 5.42 -5.59 -13.25
N ALA A 85 4.50 -6.40 -12.74
CA ALA A 85 3.70 -6.09 -11.57
C ALA A 85 4.60 -5.81 -10.35
N LEU A 86 5.57 -6.67 -10.06
CA LEU A 86 6.54 -6.47 -8.97
C LEU A 86 7.30 -5.15 -9.09
N VAL A 87 7.77 -4.82 -10.31
CA VAL A 87 8.49 -3.55 -10.52
C VAL A 87 7.58 -2.35 -10.31
N VAL A 88 6.35 -2.40 -10.86
CA VAL A 88 5.36 -1.33 -10.71
C VAL A 88 4.98 -1.14 -9.25
N ASP A 89 4.70 -2.22 -8.53
CA ASP A 89 4.31 -2.11 -7.12
C ASP A 89 5.47 -1.66 -6.23
N TYR A 90 6.71 -2.04 -6.56
CA TYR A 90 7.88 -1.48 -5.88
C TYR A 90 8.00 0.05 -6.11
N GLN A 91 7.76 0.54 -7.33
CA GLN A 91 7.75 1.98 -7.60
C GLN A 91 6.61 2.68 -6.84
N ASN A 92 5.45 2.05 -6.73
CA ASN A 92 4.34 2.55 -5.92
C ASN A 92 4.71 2.66 -4.43
N VAL A 93 5.45 1.68 -3.90
CA VAL A 93 5.97 1.73 -2.52
C VAL A 93 6.92 2.91 -2.34
N LEU A 94 7.87 3.12 -3.25
CA LEU A 94 8.81 4.24 -3.18
C LEU A 94 8.08 5.59 -3.25
N ALA A 95 7.13 5.75 -4.16
CA ALA A 95 6.33 6.96 -4.29
C ALA A 95 5.48 7.23 -3.03
N ALA A 96 4.85 6.20 -2.47
CA ALA A 96 4.07 6.32 -1.25
C ALA A 96 4.93 6.64 -0.02
N ARG A 97 6.16 6.08 0.06
CA ARG A 97 7.16 6.44 1.09
C ARG A 97 7.53 7.92 1.03
N ASP A 98 7.81 8.41 -0.17
CA ASP A 98 8.19 9.80 -0.36
C ASP A 98 7.03 10.75 -0.02
N ALA A 99 5.81 10.39 -0.42
CA ALA A 99 4.59 11.11 -0.02
C ALA A 99 4.38 11.14 1.51
N TYR A 100 4.66 10.02 2.19
CA TYR A 100 4.61 9.96 3.66
C TYR A 100 5.64 10.90 4.30
N HIS A 101 6.88 10.90 3.83
CA HIS A 101 7.92 11.80 4.34
C HIS A 101 7.56 13.28 4.11
N TYR A 102 7.02 13.61 2.95
CA TYR A 102 6.54 14.96 2.66
C TYR A 102 5.39 15.37 3.60
N ALA A 103 4.39 14.51 3.78
CA ALA A 103 3.28 14.79 4.68
C ALA A 103 3.74 14.96 6.13
N LYS A 104 4.70 14.16 6.59
CA LYS A 104 5.30 14.28 7.92
C LYS A 104 6.02 15.61 8.10
N ALA A 105 6.84 16.01 7.14
CA ALA A 105 7.52 17.29 7.17
C ALA A 105 6.53 18.48 7.20
N ASN A 106 5.40 18.36 6.44
CA ASN A 106 4.35 19.38 6.47
C ASN A 106 3.68 19.49 7.85
N VAL A 107 3.44 18.38 8.55
CA VAL A 107 2.92 18.40 9.94
C VAL A 107 3.88 19.16 10.86
N ASP A 108 5.18 18.93 10.74
CA ASP A 108 6.19 19.63 11.57
C ASP A 108 6.16 21.16 11.29
N VAL A 109 6.05 21.57 10.03
CA VAL A 109 5.89 22.98 9.63
C VAL A 109 4.61 23.57 10.23
N GLN A 110 3.46 22.89 10.08
CA GLN A 110 2.18 23.39 10.59
C GLN A 110 2.15 23.47 12.13
N ASN A 111 2.82 22.55 12.82
CA ASN A 111 3.00 22.62 14.28
C ASN A 111 3.80 23.86 14.69
N GLY A 112 4.88 24.18 13.95
CA GLY A 112 5.67 25.39 14.19
C GLY A 112 4.85 26.68 13.98
N LEU A 113 4.11 26.75 12.86
CA LEU A 113 3.24 27.89 12.56
C LEU A 113 2.11 28.04 13.59
N PHE A 114 1.52 26.95 14.06
CA PHE A 114 0.52 26.94 15.10
C PHE A 114 1.07 27.51 16.41
N SER A 115 2.26 27.09 16.84
CA SER A 115 2.92 27.59 18.03
C SER A 115 3.25 29.09 17.93
N GLN A 116 3.68 29.56 16.76
CA GLN A 116 3.88 30.98 16.50
C GLN A 116 2.57 31.76 16.57
N MET A 117 1.49 31.24 15.98
CA MET A 117 0.17 31.87 16.00
C MET A 117 -0.38 31.97 17.44
N GLN A 118 -0.21 30.94 18.27
CA GLN A 118 -0.56 30.99 19.68
C GLN A 118 0.17 32.12 20.42
N THR A 119 1.44 32.30 20.13
CA THR A 119 2.25 33.38 20.72
C THR A 119 1.75 34.76 20.26
N LYS A 120 1.45 34.92 18.97
CA LYS A 120 0.91 36.18 18.42
C LYS A 120 -0.46 36.52 19.03
N LEU A 121 -1.34 35.53 19.19
CA LEU A 121 -2.64 35.72 19.84
C LEU A 121 -2.48 36.19 21.29
N ARG A 122 -1.59 35.57 22.05
CA ARG A 122 -1.30 35.94 23.45
C ARG A 122 -0.76 37.36 23.58
N LEU A 123 0.01 37.81 22.59
CA LEU A 123 0.55 39.17 22.54
C LEU A 123 -0.44 40.22 21.97
N GLY A 124 -1.66 39.78 21.60
CA GLY A 124 -2.68 40.64 21.02
C GLY A 124 -2.41 41.11 19.58
N VAL A 125 -1.46 40.49 18.88
CA VAL A 125 -1.06 40.84 17.49
C VAL A 125 -1.67 39.92 16.44
N ALA A 126 -2.50 38.97 16.87
CA ALA A 126 -3.30 38.12 15.99
C ALA A 126 -4.71 38.00 16.51
N SER A 127 -5.66 37.79 15.61
CA SER A 127 -7.08 37.60 15.92
C SER A 127 -7.42 36.13 16.22
N ALA A 128 -8.53 35.90 16.93
CA ALA A 128 -9.07 34.56 17.12
C ALA A 128 -9.42 33.86 15.78
N TYR A 129 -9.80 34.62 14.76
CA TYR A 129 -10.08 34.09 13.43
C TYR A 129 -8.82 33.50 12.78
N GLU A 130 -7.69 34.24 12.82
CA GLU A 130 -6.42 33.76 12.29
C GLU A 130 -5.91 32.51 13.04
N MET A 131 -6.13 32.47 14.36
CA MET A 131 -5.82 31.28 15.15
C MET A 131 -6.66 30.07 14.72
N SER A 132 -7.98 30.24 14.53
CA SER A 132 -8.85 29.18 14.01
C SER A 132 -8.45 28.69 12.62
N ALA A 133 -8.07 29.58 11.72
CA ALA A 133 -7.59 29.23 10.39
C ALA A 133 -6.33 28.38 10.45
N GLN A 134 -5.37 28.75 11.33
CA GLN A 134 -4.14 27.98 11.54
C GLN A 134 -4.42 26.60 12.16
N GLU A 135 -5.37 26.49 13.08
CA GLU A 135 -5.81 25.21 13.67
C GLU A 135 -6.39 24.27 12.59
N ILE A 136 -7.19 24.81 11.68
CA ILE A 136 -7.73 24.05 10.54
C ILE A 136 -6.58 23.54 9.65
N SER A 137 -5.61 24.41 9.32
CA SER A 137 -4.45 24.02 8.50
C SER A 137 -3.63 22.91 9.15
N LYS A 138 -3.42 22.97 10.46
CA LYS A 138 -2.76 21.91 11.23
C LYS A 138 -3.55 20.61 11.15
N LYS A 139 -4.87 20.64 11.38
CA LYS A 139 -5.72 19.44 11.28
C LYS A 139 -5.72 18.82 9.88
N GLN A 140 -5.69 19.67 8.84
CA GLN A 140 -5.57 19.19 7.46
C GLN A 140 -4.24 18.46 7.21
N ALA A 141 -3.14 18.98 7.75
CA ALA A 141 -1.83 18.31 7.66
C ALA A 141 -1.82 16.97 8.41
N ASP A 142 -2.41 16.90 9.60
CA ASP A 142 -2.54 15.66 10.38
C ASP A 142 -3.36 14.60 9.61
N VAL A 143 -4.46 14.99 8.96
CA VAL A 143 -5.27 14.10 8.11
C VAL A 143 -4.48 13.65 6.89
N ALA A 144 -3.72 14.55 6.23
CA ALA A 144 -2.90 14.20 5.07
C ALA A 144 -1.81 13.18 5.44
N LEU A 145 -1.18 13.33 6.61
CA LEU A 145 -0.20 12.35 7.12
C LEU A 145 -0.86 10.99 7.37
N ALA A 146 -2.05 10.96 7.97
CA ALA A 146 -2.77 9.70 8.20
C ALA A 146 -3.13 9.01 6.88
N GLN A 147 -3.57 9.75 5.86
CA GLN A 147 -3.84 9.23 4.52
C GLN A 147 -2.58 8.70 3.85
N ALA A 148 -1.47 9.43 3.92
CA ALA A 148 -0.20 9.00 3.35
C ALA A 148 0.32 7.72 4.04
N LYS A 149 0.15 7.59 5.36
CA LYS A 149 0.47 6.37 6.12
C LYS A 149 -0.34 5.18 5.61
N ILE A 150 -1.65 5.32 5.42
CA ILE A 150 -2.53 4.26 4.88
C ILE A 150 -2.09 3.87 3.46
N SER A 151 -1.82 4.85 2.60
CA SER A 151 -1.37 4.60 1.23
C SER A 151 -0.06 3.83 1.19
N LEU A 152 0.89 4.17 2.06
CA LEU A 152 2.16 3.45 2.16
C LEU A 152 1.96 2.00 2.60
N PHE A 153 1.15 1.75 3.64
CA PHE A 153 0.82 0.39 4.03
C PHE A 153 0.17 -0.41 2.91
N SER A 154 -0.81 0.20 2.21
CA SER A 154 -1.48 -0.46 1.10
C SER A 154 -0.51 -0.82 -0.04
N ALA A 155 0.41 0.07 -0.37
CA ALA A 155 1.43 -0.20 -1.38
C ALA A 155 2.39 -1.34 -0.96
N MET A 156 2.84 -1.34 0.31
CA MET A 156 3.69 -2.40 0.86
C MET A 156 2.99 -3.76 0.84
N GLU A 157 1.72 -3.82 1.21
CA GLU A 157 0.92 -5.05 1.19
C GLU A 157 0.71 -5.55 -0.25
N ASN A 158 0.42 -4.67 -1.22
CA ASN A 158 0.27 -5.05 -2.62
C ASN A 158 1.56 -5.70 -3.15
N TYR A 159 2.71 -5.09 -2.91
CA TYR A 159 4.00 -5.69 -3.27
C TYR A 159 4.19 -7.07 -2.63
N GLN A 160 3.88 -7.20 -1.35
CA GLN A 160 4.01 -8.47 -0.63
C GLN A 160 3.04 -9.53 -1.17
N TRP A 161 1.85 -9.14 -1.57
CA TRP A 161 0.88 -10.05 -2.21
C TRP A 161 1.37 -10.54 -3.57
N ASP A 162 2.01 -9.68 -4.36
CA ASP A 162 2.62 -10.09 -5.62
C ASP A 162 3.75 -11.10 -5.41
N VAL A 163 4.62 -10.87 -4.41
CA VAL A 163 5.67 -11.84 -4.01
C VAL A 163 5.05 -13.16 -3.56
N ASN A 164 3.91 -13.12 -2.88
CA ASN A 164 3.17 -14.31 -2.45
C ASN A 164 2.36 -14.98 -3.56
N GLY A 165 2.48 -14.51 -4.80
CA GLY A 165 1.91 -15.15 -5.98
C GLY A 165 0.50 -14.69 -6.35
N LEU A 166 0.02 -13.58 -5.78
CA LEU A 166 -1.27 -12.98 -6.10
C LEU A 166 -1.21 -11.98 -7.26
N ALA A 167 -0.02 -11.71 -7.81
CA ALA A 167 0.14 -10.93 -9.03
C ALA A 167 -0.69 -11.52 -10.16
N LYS A 168 -1.38 -10.66 -10.91
CA LYS A 168 -2.15 -11.10 -12.07
C LYS A 168 -1.19 -11.58 -13.16
N ALA A 169 -1.35 -12.82 -13.57
CA ALA A 169 -0.57 -13.45 -14.63
C ALA A 169 -1.27 -13.39 -16.00
N GLU A 170 -2.50 -12.83 -16.03
CA GLU A 170 -3.33 -12.71 -17.24
C GLU A 170 -3.16 -11.33 -17.90
#